data_8e486521926e6082e934acacb2c2dc95
#
_entry.id   8e486521926e6082e934acacb2c2dc95
#
_cell.length_a   1.000
_cell.length_b   1.000
_cell.length_c   1.000
_cell.angle_alpha   90.00
_cell.angle_beta   90.00
_cell.angle_gamma   90.00
#
_symmetry.space_group_name_H-M   'P 1'
#
loop_
_entity.id
_entity.type
_entity.pdbx_description
1 polymer ?
#
loop_
_entity_poly.entity_id
_entity_poly.type
_entity_poly.pdbx_seq_one_letter_code
_entity_poly.pdbx_strand_id
1 'polypeptide(L)'
;MAKDKAKLWFVFPDVHFPDHDEAALACALKAHEKLKPDYSLFLGDVLDCAVFSTHPKRKISEQQTYDFKKMEVDPCNKMLDRVQKNTKTHTYFLEGNHEERIERWATNAGSVGESLFSSISPMTQLGANRKNFTMIPYSPHTGDRMGFVQIVKPSDKMKSGGLVAVHGWSFSKHAAYVHLEKSRSQSIVFGHTHRAQTIVDRDPWTGAPIKAFNPGTLSKLQPIYMTGGSPSAWSHGFGIIYVGTRSWTEYMINVNNGYAVLPDGTEVRA
;
A
#
# COMPACT_ATOMS: atom_id res chain seq x y z
N MET A 1 20.17 -26.21 -17.28
CA MET A 1 19.49 -24.92 -17.46
C MET A 1 19.03 -24.44 -16.10
N ALA A 2 19.50 -23.29 -15.62
CA ALA A 2 18.98 -22.70 -14.39
C ALA A 2 17.49 -22.43 -14.60
N LYS A 3 16.62 -22.99 -13.73
CA LYS A 3 15.20 -22.68 -13.75
C LYS A 3 15.05 -21.19 -13.51
N ASP A 4 14.49 -20.45 -14.47
CA ASP A 4 14.13 -19.05 -14.28
C ASP A 4 13.12 -18.98 -13.12
N LYS A 5 13.63 -18.59 -11.94
CA LYS A 5 12.80 -18.45 -10.74
C LYS A 5 11.96 -17.18 -10.90
N ALA A 6 10.65 -17.28 -10.70
CA ALA A 6 9.77 -16.13 -10.68
C ALA A 6 10.21 -15.11 -9.62
N LYS A 7 10.08 -13.83 -9.93
CA LYS A 7 10.31 -12.73 -8.98
C LYS A 7 9.11 -12.60 -8.05
N LEU A 8 9.39 -12.48 -6.77
CA LEU A 8 8.39 -12.39 -5.72
C LEU A 8 8.24 -10.95 -5.24
N TRP A 9 7.02 -10.45 -5.31
CA TRP A 9 6.58 -9.17 -4.73
C TRP A 9 5.73 -9.45 -3.51
N PHE A 10 6.01 -8.75 -2.42
CA PHE A 10 5.16 -8.71 -1.23
C PHE A 10 4.49 -7.34 -1.14
N VAL A 11 3.17 -7.31 -1.01
CA VAL A 11 2.35 -6.10 -1.05
C VAL A 11 1.75 -5.82 0.31
N PHE A 12 2.14 -4.71 0.92
CA PHE A 12 1.58 -4.18 2.16
C PHE A 12 0.53 -3.12 1.81
N PRO A 13 -0.76 -3.34 2.09
CA PRO A 13 -1.78 -2.32 1.96
C PRO A 13 -1.79 -1.44 3.20
N ASP A 14 -2.43 -0.33 3.14
CA ASP A 14 -2.87 0.66 4.13
C ASP A 14 -2.59 0.25 5.59
N VAL A 15 -1.52 0.79 6.20
CA VAL A 15 -1.08 0.46 7.57
C VAL A 15 -1.64 1.44 8.60
N HIS A 16 -1.61 2.75 8.27
CA HIS A 16 -2.12 3.85 9.10
C HIS A 16 -1.50 3.93 10.50
N PHE A 17 -0.17 4.03 10.60
CA PHE A 17 0.40 4.37 11.91
C PHE A 17 -0.19 5.68 12.45
N PRO A 18 -0.65 5.73 13.71
CA PRO A 18 -0.54 4.73 14.77
C PRO A 18 -1.76 3.78 14.86
N ASP A 19 -2.73 3.90 13.96
CA ASP A 19 -3.99 3.15 13.99
C ASP A 19 -3.89 1.79 13.24
N HIS A 20 -2.68 1.26 13.08
CA HIS A 20 -2.46 -0.09 12.57
C HIS A 20 -3.01 -1.16 13.51
N ASP A 21 -3.36 -2.33 12.98
CA ASP A 21 -3.65 -3.51 13.77
C ASP A 21 -2.35 -4.27 14.04
N GLU A 22 -1.96 -4.36 15.31
CA GLU A 22 -0.68 -4.98 15.71
C GLU A 22 -0.57 -6.44 15.28
N ALA A 23 -1.65 -7.22 15.40
CA ALA A 23 -1.66 -8.63 15.07
C ALA A 23 -1.63 -8.84 13.54
N ALA A 24 -2.39 -8.06 12.78
CA ALA A 24 -2.39 -8.13 11.32
C ALA A 24 -1.02 -7.73 10.75
N LEU A 25 -0.45 -6.63 11.23
CA LEU A 25 0.86 -6.17 10.79
C LEU A 25 1.97 -7.15 11.18
N ALA A 26 1.97 -7.68 12.42
CA ALA A 26 2.96 -8.66 12.86
C ALA A 26 2.91 -9.94 12.01
N CYS A 27 1.71 -10.42 11.69
CA CYS A 27 1.52 -11.57 10.78
C CYS A 27 2.08 -11.30 9.39
N ALA A 28 1.76 -10.15 8.78
CA ALA A 28 2.29 -9.75 7.48
C ALA A 28 3.83 -9.66 7.47
N LEU A 29 4.42 -9.06 8.51
CA LEU A 29 5.88 -8.96 8.64
C LEU A 29 6.56 -10.33 8.79
N LYS A 30 5.99 -11.25 9.55
CA LYS A 30 6.50 -12.63 9.66
C LYS A 30 6.37 -13.41 8.35
N ALA A 31 5.27 -13.20 7.61
CA ALA A 31 5.11 -13.76 6.27
C ALA A 31 6.18 -13.23 5.30
N HIS A 32 6.43 -11.93 5.32
CA HIS A 32 7.48 -11.28 4.53
C HIS A 32 8.87 -11.85 4.85
N GLU A 33 9.23 -11.95 6.13
CA GLU A 33 10.52 -12.51 6.58
C GLU A 33 10.70 -13.98 6.13
N LYS A 34 9.62 -14.75 6.16
CA LYS A 34 9.64 -16.16 5.74
C LYS A 34 9.78 -16.30 4.23
N LEU A 35 9.05 -15.52 3.47
CA LEU A 35 9.03 -15.56 2.01
C LEU A 35 10.30 -14.95 1.38
N LYS A 36 10.95 -13.99 2.04
CA LYS A 36 12.13 -13.28 1.54
C LYS A 36 11.94 -12.75 0.12
N PRO A 37 11.00 -11.83 -0.12
CA PRO A 37 10.66 -11.37 -1.46
C PRO A 37 11.81 -10.63 -2.13
N ASP A 38 11.80 -10.62 -3.47
CA ASP A 38 12.71 -9.77 -4.26
C ASP A 38 12.31 -8.29 -4.15
N TYR A 39 11.00 -8.02 -4.01
CA TYR A 39 10.44 -6.68 -3.94
C TYR A 39 9.42 -6.56 -2.81
N SER A 40 9.46 -5.47 -2.09
CA SER A 40 8.42 -5.05 -1.14
C SER A 40 7.69 -3.82 -1.69
N LEU A 41 6.38 -3.82 -1.65
CA LEU A 41 5.55 -2.75 -2.16
C LEU A 41 4.58 -2.30 -1.07
N PHE A 42 4.66 -1.04 -0.69
CA PHE A 42 3.65 -0.37 0.14
C PHE A 42 2.69 0.39 -0.78
N LEU A 43 1.39 0.14 -0.62
CA LEU A 43 0.36 0.75 -1.47
C LEU A 43 -0.07 2.15 -1.03
N GLY A 44 0.61 2.76 -0.08
CA GLY A 44 0.28 4.07 0.48
C GLY A 44 -0.54 3.98 1.77
N ASP A 45 -0.89 5.14 2.32
CA ASP A 45 -1.58 5.28 3.61
C ASP A 45 -0.88 4.47 4.73
N VAL A 46 0.44 4.52 4.76
CA VAL A 46 1.26 3.88 5.79
C VAL A 46 1.30 4.75 7.05
N LEU A 47 1.35 6.08 6.86
CA LEU A 47 1.19 7.09 7.91
C LEU A 47 -0.25 7.61 7.88
N ASP A 48 -0.87 7.82 9.03
CA ASP A 48 -2.21 8.43 9.09
C ASP A 48 -2.17 9.94 8.85
N CYS A 49 -1.06 10.61 9.17
CA CYS A 49 -0.86 12.06 8.99
C CYS A 49 -2.03 12.91 9.51
N ALA A 50 -2.64 12.46 10.62
CA ALA A 50 -3.88 13.06 11.15
C ALA A 50 -3.69 14.53 11.56
N VAL A 51 -2.50 14.91 12.01
CA VAL A 51 -2.18 16.30 12.42
C VAL A 51 -2.21 17.29 11.25
N PHE A 52 -2.05 16.80 10.02
CA PHE A 52 -2.12 17.60 8.79
C PHE A 52 -3.51 17.58 8.14
N SER A 53 -4.47 16.87 8.75
CA SER A 53 -5.82 16.75 8.20
C SER A 53 -6.64 18.02 8.46
N THR A 54 -7.37 18.47 7.44
CA THR A 54 -8.38 19.52 7.59
C THR A 54 -9.65 19.04 8.29
N HIS A 55 -9.80 17.71 8.42
CA HIS A 55 -10.92 17.07 9.12
C HIS A 55 -10.36 16.25 10.30
N PRO A 56 -10.07 16.88 11.45
CA PRO A 56 -9.47 16.19 12.58
C PRO A 56 -10.40 15.09 13.11
N LYS A 57 -9.91 13.87 13.15
CA LYS A 57 -10.63 12.70 13.63
C LYS A 57 -10.51 12.49 15.14
N ARG A 58 -9.66 13.29 15.80
CA ARG A 58 -9.33 13.18 17.23
C ARG A 58 -9.85 14.41 17.97
N LYS A 59 -10.16 14.25 19.27
CA LYS A 59 -10.52 15.38 20.14
C LYS A 59 -9.34 16.36 20.25
N ILE A 60 -9.61 17.64 20.44
CA ILE A 60 -8.58 18.68 20.57
C ILE A 60 -7.56 18.33 21.67
N SER A 61 -8.03 17.76 22.80
CA SER A 61 -7.16 17.32 23.90
C SER A 61 -6.20 16.18 23.51
N GLU A 62 -6.60 15.30 22.60
CA GLU A 62 -5.75 14.23 22.06
C GLU A 62 -4.77 14.78 21.02
N GLN A 63 -5.18 15.79 20.24
CA GLN A 63 -4.30 16.45 19.28
C GLN A 63 -3.15 17.22 19.94
N GLN A 64 -3.40 17.83 21.11
CA GLN A 64 -2.38 18.58 21.85
C GLN A 64 -1.22 17.69 22.36
N THR A 65 -1.47 16.40 22.57
CA THR A 65 -0.46 15.42 23.00
C THR A 65 0.08 14.55 21.87
N TYR A 66 -0.42 14.78 20.64
CA TYR A 66 -0.05 13.96 19.49
C TYR A 66 1.35 14.32 18.98
N ASP A 67 2.27 13.39 19.08
CA ASP A 67 3.64 13.53 18.57
C ASP A 67 3.74 12.71 17.26
N PHE A 68 3.64 13.39 16.12
CA PHE A 68 3.72 12.78 14.79
C PHE A 68 4.96 11.92 14.62
N LYS A 69 6.12 12.43 15.08
CA LYS A 69 7.36 11.69 14.95
C LYS A 69 7.34 10.38 15.74
N LYS A 70 6.96 10.42 17.02
CA LYS A 70 6.96 9.23 17.89
C LYS A 70 5.86 8.24 17.55
N MET A 71 4.69 8.73 17.13
CA MET A 71 3.51 7.89 16.93
C MET A 71 3.40 7.33 15.52
N GLU A 72 3.94 8.01 14.51
CA GLU A 72 3.85 7.59 13.12
C GLU A 72 5.23 7.31 12.50
N VAL A 73 6.13 8.29 12.49
CA VAL A 73 7.40 8.19 11.76
C VAL A 73 8.34 7.14 12.35
N ASP A 74 8.56 7.15 13.67
CA ASP A 74 9.50 6.22 14.30
C ASP A 74 9.03 4.75 14.22
N PRO A 75 7.72 4.41 14.45
CA PRO A 75 7.22 3.06 14.22
C PRO A 75 7.30 2.62 12.75
N CYS A 76 6.98 3.52 11.82
CA CYS A 76 7.11 3.26 10.39
C CYS A 76 8.56 2.96 10.02
N ASN A 77 9.53 3.76 10.49
CA ASN A 77 10.95 3.50 10.27
C ASN A 77 11.39 2.14 10.82
N LYS A 78 10.96 1.75 12.02
CA LYS A 78 11.24 0.43 12.59
C LYS A 78 10.67 -0.70 11.73
N MET A 79 9.46 -0.53 11.20
CA MET A 79 8.86 -1.48 10.26
C MET A 79 9.69 -1.57 8.96
N LEU A 80 10.05 -0.43 8.37
CA LEU A 80 10.86 -0.39 7.15
C LEU A 80 12.26 -1.01 7.36
N ASP A 81 12.90 -0.78 8.51
CA ASP A 81 14.17 -1.41 8.86
C ASP A 81 14.05 -2.93 8.91
N ARG A 82 12.94 -3.44 9.46
CA ARG A 82 12.64 -4.86 9.51
C ARG A 82 12.43 -5.46 8.11
N VAL A 83 11.66 -4.77 7.25
CA VAL A 83 11.40 -5.16 5.86
C VAL A 83 12.69 -5.16 5.04
N GLN A 84 13.56 -4.17 5.23
CA GLN A 84 14.83 -4.02 4.51
C GLN A 84 16.01 -4.77 5.13
N LYS A 85 15.82 -5.55 6.20
CA LYS A 85 16.86 -6.37 6.80
C LYS A 85 17.54 -7.30 5.79
N ASN A 86 16.80 -7.78 4.79
CA ASN A 86 17.35 -8.44 3.63
C ASN A 86 17.77 -7.39 2.58
N THR A 87 19.04 -7.07 2.52
CA THR A 87 19.63 -6.03 1.65
C THR A 87 19.44 -6.27 0.15
N LYS A 88 18.96 -7.44 -0.27
CA LYS A 88 18.68 -7.77 -1.67
C LYS A 88 17.26 -7.35 -2.11
N THR A 89 16.37 -7.12 -1.16
CA THR A 89 15.00 -6.69 -1.44
C THR A 89 14.97 -5.21 -1.79
N HIS A 90 14.33 -4.85 -2.90
CA HIS A 90 14.05 -3.47 -3.23
C HIS A 90 12.66 -3.09 -2.72
N THR A 91 12.53 -1.96 -2.04
CA THR A 91 11.28 -1.47 -1.47
C THR A 91 10.74 -0.32 -2.31
N TYR A 92 9.51 -0.47 -2.79
CA TYR A 92 8.71 0.60 -3.38
C TYR A 92 7.70 1.08 -2.34
N PHE A 93 7.64 2.38 -2.14
CA PHE A 93 6.71 3.04 -1.23
C PHE A 93 5.89 4.03 -2.05
N LEU A 94 4.64 3.67 -2.33
CA LEU A 94 3.67 4.63 -2.86
C LEU A 94 3.19 5.50 -1.70
N GLU A 95 3.12 6.79 -1.90
CA GLU A 95 2.35 7.65 -1.00
C GLU A 95 0.86 7.47 -1.28
N GLY A 96 0.07 7.54 -0.22
CA GLY A 96 -1.38 7.59 -0.30
C GLY A 96 -1.91 9.01 -0.08
N ASN A 97 -3.22 9.13 -0.05
CA ASN A 97 -3.86 10.41 0.20
C ASN A 97 -3.66 10.92 1.64
N HIS A 98 -3.20 10.08 2.56
CA HIS A 98 -2.84 10.50 3.91
C HIS A 98 -1.46 11.14 3.94
N GLU A 99 -0.46 10.57 3.30
CA GLU A 99 0.86 11.19 3.19
C GLU A 99 0.79 12.53 2.42
N GLU A 100 -0.04 12.63 1.38
CA GLU A 100 -0.26 13.88 0.61
C GLU A 100 -0.78 15.04 1.49
N ARG A 101 -1.41 14.75 2.62
CA ARG A 101 -1.86 15.80 3.56
C ARG A 101 -0.73 16.72 4.00
N ILE A 102 0.50 16.22 4.10
CA ILE A 102 1.66 17.01 4.50
C ILE A 102 1.96 18.07 3.44
N GLU A 103 2.01 17.69 2.15
CA GLU A 103 2.27 18.61 1.05
C GLU A 103 1.12 19.62 0.91
N ARG A 104 -0.11 19.16 1.00
CA ARG A 104 -1.31 20.02 0.95
C ARG A 104 -1.33 21.02 2.10
N TRP A 105 -0.97 20.59 3.31
CA TRP A 105 -0.82 21.48 4.46
C TRP A 105 0.28 22.53 4.20
N ALA A 106 1.44 22.11 3.73
CA ALA A 106 2.56 22.99 3.45
C ALA A 106 2.19 24.06 2.41
N THR A 107 1.52 23.66 1.32
CA THR A 107 1.05 24.59 0.29
C THR A 107 0.04 25.59 0.86
N ASN A 108 -0.91 25.17 1.69
CA ASN A 108 -1.90 26.03 2.30
C ASN A 108 -1.29 26.99 3.35
N ALA A 109 -0.20 26.62 3.99
CA ALA A 109 0.51 27.46 4.95
C ALA A 109 1.47 28.47 4.27
N GLY A 110 1.54 28.47 2.94
CA GLY A 110 2.35 29.37 2.13
C GLY A 110 3.84 29.23 2.41
N SER A 111 4.61 30.32 2.32
CA SER A 111 6.07 30.30 2.42
C SER A 111 6.63 29.63 3.69
N VAL A 112 5.91 29.70 4.79
CA VAL A 112 6.29 29.00 6.05
C VAL A 112 6.15 27.49 5.86
N GLY A 113 5.04 27.03 5.33
CA GLY A 113 4.82 25.62 5.04
C GLY A 113 5.82 25.08 4.05
N GLU A 114 6.07 25.79 2.95
CA GLU A 114 7.06 25.42 1.94
C GLU A 114 8.47 25.29 2.53
N SER A 115 8.88 26.23 3.40
CA SER A 115 10.18 26.16 4.07
C SER A 115 10.32 24.96 5.01
N LEU A 116 9.23 24.51 5.64
CA LEU A 116 9.21 23.37 6.54
C LEU A 116 9.05 22.02 5.80
N PHE A 117 8.43 22.02 4.61
CA PHE A 117 8.10 20.80 3.87
C PHE A 117 9.32 19.90 3.66
N SER A 118 10.48 20.48 3.30
CA SER A 118 11.71 19.72 3.10
C SER A 118 12.14 18.90 4.33
N SER A 119 11.77 19.33 5.53
CA SER A 119 12.12 18.65 6.79
C SER A 119 11.08 17.64 7.27
N ILE A 120 9.81 17.80 6.88
CA ILE A 120 8.69 16.97 7.35
C ILE A 120 8.11 16.04 6.29
N SER A 121 8.56 16.15 5.03
CA SER A 121 8.04 15.32 3.94
C SER A 121 8.27 13.82 4.20
N PRO A 122 7.38 12.93 3.71
CA PRO A 122 7.55 11.49 3.87
C PRO A 122 8.90 11.02 3.33
N MET A 123 9.35 11.56 2.20
CA MET A 123 10.65 11.21 1.63
C MET A 123 11.80 11.52 2.59
N THR A 124 11.81 12.68 3.23
CA THR A 124 12.85 13.06 4.20
C THR A 124 12.79 12.19 5.44
N GLN A 125 11.58 11.97 5.97
CA GLN A 125 11.38 11.24 7.23
C GLN A 125 11.64 9.73 7.12
N LEU A 126 11.34 9.14 5.96
CA LEU A 126 11.37 7.69 5.77
C LEU A 126 12.40 7.21 4.75
N GLY A 127 12.69 8.00 3.72
CA GLY A 127 13.40 7.53 2.53
C GLY A 127 14.83 8.02 2.35
N ALA A 128 15.18 9.20 2.85
CA ALA A 128 16.40 9.94 2.49
C ALA A 128 17.71 9.15 2.63
N ASN A 129 17.81 8.24 3.61
CA ASN A 129 19.03 7.49 3.91
C ASN A 129 18.90 5.98 3.58
N ARG A 130 17.81 5.55 2.93
CA ARG A 130 17.57 4.12 2.63
C ARG A 130 18.15 3.73 1.28
N LYS A 131 18.89 2.63 1.27
CA LYS A 131 19.34 1.97 0.02
C LYS A 131 18.22 1.06 -0.50
N ASN A 132 18.18 0.83 -1.82
CA ASN A 132 17.15 0.00 -2.45
C ASN A 132 15.73 0.40 -2.05
N PHE A 133 15.47 1.71 -2.02
CA PHE A 133 14.20 2.30 -1.64
C PHE A 133 13.79 3.33 -2.70
N THR A 134 12.56 3.23 -3.18
CA THR A 134 11.98 4.18 -4.12
C THR A 134 10.65 4.64 -3.58
N MET A 135 10.51 5.92 -3.28
CA MET A 135 9.25 6.54 -2.91
C MET A 135 8.62 7.18 -4.14
N ILE A 136 7.32 7.00 -4.30
CA ILE A 136 6.54 7.54 -5.42
C ILE A 136 5.43 8.40 -4.82
N PRO A 137 5.40 9.72 -5.13
CA PRO A 137 4.40 10.63 -4.58
C PRO A 137 2.99 10.30 -5.06
N TYR A 138 2.01 10.60 -4.22
CA TYR A 138 0.60 10.57 -4.58
C TYR A 138 0.22 11.90 -5.25
N SER A 139 -0.15 11.89 -6.50
CA SER A 139 -0.37 13.11 -7.29
C SER A 139 -1.65 13.08 -8.11
N PRO A 140 -2.85 12.94 -7.49
CA PRO A 140 -4.11 12.92 -8.24
C PRO A 140 -4.62 14.31 -8.63
N HIS A 141 -4.07 15.39 -8.04
CA HIS A 141 -4.65 16.74 -8.11
C HIS A 141 -3.84 17.74 -8.94
N THR A 142 -2.62 17.45 -9.29
CA THR A 142 -1.71 18.40 -9.99
C THR A 142 -1.82 18.36 -11.52
N GLY A 143 -2.75 17.57 -12.07
CA GLY A 143 -2.80 17.34 -13.53
C GLY A 143 -1.74 16.39 -14.04
N ASP A 144 -0.81 16.01 -13.19
CA ASP A 144 0.20 15.01 -13.45
C ASP A 144 -0.40 13.59 -13.38
N ARG A 145 0.35 12.63 -13.87
CA ARG A 145 -0.04 11.23 -13.76
C ARG A 145 0.02 10.80 -12.30
N MET A 146 -1.03 10.11 -11.84
CA MET A 146 -1.02 9.45 -10.54
C MET A 146 0.26 8.62 -10.36
N GLY A 147 0.85 8.68 -9.18
CA GLY A 147 2.00 7.85 -8.83
C GLY A 147 1.67 6.36 -8.97
N PHE A 148 2.52 5.61 -9.65
CA PHE A 148 2.33 4.19 -9.86
C PHE A 148 3.65 3.42 -9.90
N VAL A 149 3.60 2.14 -9.60
CA VAL A 149 4.69 1.19 -9.83
C VAL A 149 4.32 0.24 -10.95
N GLN A 150 5.13 0.17 -11.99
CA GLN A 150 4.98 -0.83 -13.03
C GLN A 150 5.60 -2.14 -12.57
N ILE A 151 4.77 -3.07 -12.10
CA ILE A 151 5.21 -4.41 -11.64
C ILE A 151 5.54 -5.29 -12.85
N VAL A 152 4.66 -5.29 -13.85
CA VAL A 152 4.83 -6.06 -15.09
C VAL A 152 4.54 -5.16 -16.27
N LYS A 153 5.53 -4.99 -17.16
CA LYS A 153 5.33 -4.24 -18.40
C LYS A 153 4.51 -5.07 -19.40
N PRO A 154 3.52 -4.45 -20.08
CA PRO A 154 2.83 -5.12 -21.17
C PRO A 154 3.84 -5.54 -22.26
N SER A 155 3.71 -6.75 -22.74
CA SER A 155 4.48 -7.26 -23.87
C SER A 155 3.83 -8.50 -24.45
N ASP A 156 4.10 -8.82 -25.72
CA ASP A 156 3.59 -10.01 -26.40
C ASP A 156 4.05 -11.33 -25.75
N LYS A 157 5.14 -11.29 -25.02
CA LYS A 157 5.65 -12.44 -24.26
C LYS A 157 4.88 -12.69 -22.97
N MET A 158 4.32 -11.63 -22.36
CA MET A 158 3.58 -11.69 -21.09
C MET A 158 2.12 -12.03 -21.33
N LYS A 159 1.77 -13.30 -21.26
CA LYS A 159 0.41 -13.83 -21.57
C LYS A 159 -0.67 -13.37 -20.58
N SER A 160 -0.30 -12.99 -19.36
CA SER A 160 -1.23 -12.43 -18.37
C SER A 160 -1.36 -10.90 -18.42
N GLY A 161 -0.80 -10.25 -19.45
CA GLY A 161 -0.84 -8.80 -19.60
C GLY A 161 0.05 -8.03 -18.62
N GLY A 162 -0.03 -6.71 -18.68
CA GLY A 162 0.69 -5.82 -17.75
C GLY A 162 0.02 -5.74 -16.37
N LEU A 163 0.80 -5.32 -15.37
CA LEU A 163 0.33 -5.10 -14.01
C LEU A 163 0.93 -3.84 -13.43
N VAL A 164 0.09 -2.95 -12.95
CA VAL A 164 0.48 -1.71 -12.23
C VAL A 164 0.00 -1.74 -10.78
N ALA A 165 0.70 -1.04 -9.92
CA ALA A 165 0.27 -0.76 -8.56
C ALA A 165 0.06 0.73 -8.37
N VAL A 166 -1.01 1.10 -7.66
CA VAL A 166 -1.35 2.47 -7.28
C VAL A 166 -1.88 2.46 -5.85
N HIS A 167 -1.91 3.64 -5.19
CA HIS A 167 -2.66 3.71 -3.94
C HIS A 167 -4.16 3.54 -4.19
N GLY A 168 -4.71 4.23 -5.17
CA GLY A 168 -6.14 4.20 -5.49
C GLY A 168 -6.78 5.58 -5.33
N TRP A 169 -8.01 5.72 -5.87
CA TRP A 169 -8.73 7.00 -5.92
C TRP A 169 -10.24 6.90 -5.71
N SER A 170 -10.79 5.69 -5.66
CA SER A 170 -12.23 5.47 -5.52
C SER A 170 -12.57 4.83 -4.18
N PHE A 171 -13.53 5.42 -3.46
CA PHE A 171 -14.08 4.89 -2.21
C PHE A 171 -15.34 4.04 -2.43
N SER A 172 -15.80 3.88 -3.67
CA SER A 172 -17.06 3.23 -3.96
C SER A 172 -17.08 1.77 -3.50
N LYS A 173 -18.29 1.22 -3.30
CA LYS A 173 -18.47 -0.22 -3.06
C LYS A 173 -17.87 -1.08 -4.17
N HIS A 174 -17.85 -0.54 -5.39
CA HIS A 174 -17.35 -1.19 -6.60
C HIS A 174 -15.99 -0.61 -7.05
N ALA A 175 -15.14 -0.21 -6.10
CA ALA A 175 -13.86 0.43 -6.39
C ALA A 175 -12.98 -0.41 -7.34
N ALA A 176 -12.95 -1.72 -7.19
CA ALA A 176 -12.18 -2.59 -8.08
C ALA A 176 -12.60 -2.43 -9.56
N TYR A 177 -13.91 -2.32 -9.81
CA TYR A 177 -14.42 -2.09 -11.17
C TYR A 177 -13.98 -0.72 -11.70
N VAL A 178 -14.14 0.33 -10.89
CA VAL A 178 -13.74 1.71 -11.25
C VAL A 178 -12.24 1.82 -11.54
N HIS A 179 -11.40 1.10 -10.78
CA HIS A 179 -9.96 1.08 -11.02
C HIS A 179 -9.62 0.34 -12.31
N LEU A 180 -10.29 -0.78 -12.59
CA LEU A 180 -10.07 -1.56 -13.80
C LEU A 180 -10.43 -0.78 -15.07
N GLU A 181 -11.57 -0.09 -15.09
CA GLU A 181 -11.99 0.74 -16.23
C GLU A 181 -10.97 1.83 -16.58
N LYS A 182 -10.33 2.42 -15.56
CA LYS A 182 -9.34 3.48 -15.73
C LYS A 182 -7.91 2.99 -16.00
N SER A 183 -7.62 1.71 -15.77
CA SER A 183 -6.27 1.15 -15.93
C SER A 183 -5.83 0.97 -17.39
N ARG A 184 -6.73 1.22 -18.36
CA ARG A 184 -6.45 1.17 -19.79
C ARG A 184 -5.79 -0.15 -20.23
N SER A 185 -6.51 -1.26 -20.06
CA SER A 185 -6.09 -2.60 -20.52
C SER A 185 -4.91 -3.20 -19.75
N GLN A 186 -4.63 -2.73 -18.56
CA GLN A 186 -3.68 -3.37 -17.64
C GLN A 186 -4.38 -3.82 -16.37
N SER A 187 -3.89 -4.90 -15.80
CA SER A 187 -4.29 -5.28 -14.45
C SER A 187 -3.74 -4.29 -13.43
N ILE A 188 -4.45 -4.15 -12.30
CA ILE A 188 -4.13 -3.16 -11.28
C ILE A 188 -4.26 -3.74 -9.87
N VAL A 189 -3.25 -3.52 -9.03
CA VAL A 189 -3.35 -3.70 -7.58
C VAL A 189 -3.46 -2.33 -6.91
N PHE A 190 -4.35 -2.20 -5.94
CA PHE A 190 -4.63 -0.92 -5.28
C PHE A 190 -4.97 -1.11 -3.79
N GLY A 191 -4.79 -0.04 -2.99
CA GLY A 191 -5.15 0.05 -1.58
C GLY A 191 -6.42 0.88 -1.33
N HIS A 192 -6.37 1.84 -0.41
CA HIS A 192 -7.30 2.94 -0.18
C HIS A 192 -8.69 2.56 0.37
N THR A 193 -9.31 1.48 -0.10
CA THR A 193 -10.68 1.12 0.31
C THR A 193 -10.73 0.21 1.53
N HIS A 194 -9.59 -0.33 1.97
CA HIS A 194 -9.44 -1.28 3.06
C HIS A 194 -10.28 -2.57 2.92
N ARG A 195 -10.83 -2.82 1.74
CA ARG A 195 -11.69 -3.97 1.45
C ARG A 195 -10.97 -4.94 0.53
N ALA A 196 -10.86 -6.19 0.93
CA ALA A 196 -10.40 -7.22 0.00
C ALA A 196 -11.42 -7.34 -1.13
N GLN A 197 -10.97 -7.07 -2.36
CA GLN A 197 -11.79 -7.11 -3.56
C GLN A 197 -10.98 -7.66 -4.73
N THR A 198 -11.62 -8.45 -5.57
CA THR A 198 -11.08 -8.83 -6.89
C THR A 198 -12.18 -8.75 -7.92
N ILE A 199 -11.85 -8.20 -9.07
CA ILE A 199 -12.66 -8.31 -10.28
C ILE A 199 -11.78 -8.77 -11.42
N VAL A 200 -12.34 -9.59 -12.28
CA VAL A 200 -11.69 -10.10 -13.51
C VAL A 200 -12.56 -9.73 -14.69
N ASP A 201 -11.92 -9.18 -15.72
CA ASP A 201 -12.55 -8.86 -16.99
C ASP A 201 -11.61 -9.23 -18.14
N ARG A 202 -11.98 -8.91 -19.33
CA ARG A 202 -11.15 -9.10 -20.54
C ARG A 202 -10.89 -7.77 -21.22
N ASP A 203 -9.64 -7.58 -21.60
CA ASP A 203 -9.28 -6.49 -22.49
C ASP A 203 -10.07 -6.61 -23.80
N PRO A 204 -10.85 -5.60 -24.19
CA PRO A 204 -11.73 -5.69 -25.35
C PRO A 204 -10.99 -5.81 -26.67
N TRP A 205 -9.73 -5.42 -26.72
CA TRP A 205 -8.93 -5.40 -27.94
C TRP A 205 -8.10 -6.67 -28.12
N THR A 206 -7.54 -7.18 -27.04
CA THR A 206 -6.63 -8.32 -27.06
C THR A 206 -7.28 -9.62 -26.59
N GLY A 207 -8.43 -9.53 -25.91
CA GLY A 207 -9.07 -10.67 -25.24
C GLY A 207 -8.31 -11.20 -24.02
N ALA A 208 -7.18 -10.55 -23.65
CA ALA A 208 -6.38 -10.97 -22.50
C ALA A 208 -7.14 -10.73 -21.18
N PRO A 209 -7.00 -11.61 -20.17
CA PRO A 209 -7.58 -11.36 -18.87
C PRO A 209 -6.92 -10.15 -18.21
N ILE A 210 -7.73 -9.25 -17.68
CA ILE A 210 -7.32 -8.10 -16.87
C ILE A 210 -7.99 -8.18 -15.52
N LYS A 211 -7.31 -7.71 -14.47
CA LYS A 211 -7.78 -7.82 -13.09
C LYS A 211 -7.58 -6.52 -12.33
N ALA A 212 -8.52 -6.20 -11.45
CA ALA A 212 -8.27 -5.25 -10.38
C ALA A 212 -8.42 -5.97 -9.04
N PHE A 213 -7.46 -5.78 -8.13
CA PHE A 213 -7.49 -6.42 -6.82
C PHE A 213 -6.91 -5.54 -5.73
N ASN A 214 -7.52 -5.64 -4.55
CA ASN A 214 -7.11 -4.97 -3.33
C ASN A 214 -7.00 -6.03 -2.23
N PRO A 215 -5.85 -6.17 -1.57
CA PRO A 215 -5.66 -7.20 -0.54
C PRO A 215 -6.29 -6.86 0.81
N GLY A 216 -6.93 -5.70 0.97
CA GLY A 216 -7.50 -5.25 2.24
C GLY A 216 -6.67 -4.17 2.93
N THR A 217 -6.47 -4.29 4.23
CA THR A 217 -5.74 -3.32 5.05
C THR A 217 -4.96 -4.01 6.18
N LEU A 218 -4.00 -3.30 6.76
CA LEU A 218 -3.30 -3.66 8.00
C LEU A 218 -3.63 -2.69 9.14
N SER A 219 -4.59 -1.77 8.91
CA SER A 219 -5.13 -0.87 9.93
C SER A 219 -6.23 -1.51 10.75
N LYS A 220 -6.58 -0.92 11.90
CA LYS A 220 -7.74 -1.32 12.70
C LYS A 220 -9.01 -1.30 11.86
N LEU A 221 -9.81 -2.37 11.94
CA LEU A 221 -11.06 -2.49 11.16
C LEU A 221 -12.16 -1.54 11.65
N GLN A 222 -12.09 -1.09 12.88
CA GLN A 222 -13.00 -0.12 13.48
C GLN A 222 -12.21 0.99 14.17
N PRO A 223 -11.64 1.94 13.42
CA PRO A 223 -10.97 3.07 14.03
C PRO A 223 -11.98 3.97 14.77
N ILE A 224 -11.49 4.76 15.73
CA ILE A 224 -12.31 5.56 16.67
C ILE A 224 -13.30 6.50 15.95
N TYR A 225 -12.99 6.94 14.74
CA TYR A 225 -13.87 7.81 13.96
C TYR A 225 -15.04 7.09 13.28
N MET A 226 -15.06 5.77 13.26
CA MET A 226 -16.19 4.97 12.75
C MET A 226 -17.20 4.67 13.85
N THR A 227 -17.84 5.70 14.39
CA THR A 227 -18.75 5.60 15.54
C THR A 227 -20.17 5.14 15.20
N GLY A 228 -20.45 4.76 13.97
CA GLY A 228 -21.82 4.52 13.46
C GLY A 228 -22.42 3.14 13.70
N GLY A 229 -21.81 2.26 14.49
CA GLY A 229 -22.41 0.98 14.91
C GLY A 229 -22.53 -0.12 13.85
N SER A 230 -22.33 0.13 12.58
CA SER A 230 -22.27 -0.91 11.55
C SER A 230 -20.85 -1.46 11.42
N PRO A 231 -20.67 -2.79 11.36
CA PRO A 231 -19.36 -3.37 11.06
C PRO A 231 -18.80 -2.79 9.76
N SER A 232 -17.54 -2.39 9.76
CA SER A 232 -16.89 -1.99 8.53
C SER A 232 -16.83 -3.18 7.57
N ALA A 233 -16.93 -2.91 6.27
CA ALA A 233 -16.66 -3.93 5.25
C ALA A 233 -15.15 -4.12 5.00
N TRP A 234 -14.31 -3.63 5.89
CA TRP A 234 -12.86 -3.74 5.85
C TRP A 234 -12.40 -5.14 6.21
N SER A 235 -11.27 -5.54 5.70
CA SER A 235 -10.69 -6.86 5.96
C SER A 235 -9.18 -6.78 6.05
N HIS A 236 -8.59 -7.50 7.00
CA HIS A 236 -7.16 -7.62 7.10
C HIS A 236 -6.61 -8.55 6.02
N GLY A 237 -5.51 -8.13 5.40
CA GLY A 237 -4.82 -8.95 4.43
C GLY A 237 -3.57 -8.28 3.88
N PHE A 238 -2.84 -9.04 3.06
CA PHE A 238 -1.68 -8.58 2.29
C PHE A 238 -1.63 -9.33 0.94
N GLY A 239 -0.84 -8.81 0.01
CA GLY A 239 -0.71 -9.39 -1.32
C GLY A 239 0.61 -10.11 -1.53
N ILE A 240 0.59 -11.16 -2.35
CA ILE A 240 1.78 -11.86 -2.87
C ILE A 240 1.62 -11.94 -4.38
N ILE A 241 2.67 -11.53 -5.14
CA ILE A 241 2.65 -11.60 -6.59
C ILE A 241 3.93 -12.30 -7.07
N TYR A 242 3.75 -13.39 -7.80
CA TYR A 242 4.84 -14.08 -8.50
C TYR A 242 4.88 -13.63 -9.95
N VAL A 243 6.01 -13.09 -10.40
CA VAL A 243 6.23 -12.64 -11.78
C VAL A 243 7.24 -13.55 -12.45
N GLY A 244 6.77 -14.39 -13.34
CA GLY A 244 7.58 -15.25 -14.20
C GLY A 244 7.92 -14.57 -15.54
N THR A 245 8.54 -15.30 -16.45
CA THR A 245 8.96 -14.78 -17.77
C THR A 245 7.79 -14.60 -18.75
N ARG A 246 6.68 -15.32 -18.56
CA ARG A 246 5.53 -15.34 -19.48
C ARG A 246 4.18 -15.07 -18.81
N SER A 247 4.12 -15.15 -17.49
CA SER A 247 2.90 -14.92 -16.73
C SER A 247 3.22 -14.45 -15.32
N TRP A 248 2.23 -13.89 -14.68
CA TRP A 248 2.26 -13.55 -13.25
C TRP A 248 1.00 -14.08 -12.57
N THR A 249 1.08 -14.29 -11.28
CA THR A 249 -0.04 -14.76 -10.45
C THR A 249 -0.04 -14.01 -9.14
N GLU A 250 -1.21 -13.57 -8.71
CA GLU A 250 -1.46 -12.92 -7.44
C GLU A 250 -2.15 -13.84 -6.44
N TYR A 251 -1.86 -13.61 -5.17
CA TYR A 251 -2.56 -14.18 -4.04
C TYR A 251 -2.92 -13.06 -3.08
N MET A 252 -4.20 -12.92 -2.76
CA MET A 252 -4.67 -12.08 -1.67
C MET A 252 -4.77 -12.96 -0.42
N ILE A 253 -3.95 -12.67 0.57
CA ILE A 253 -3.84 -13.45 1.79
C ILE A 253 -4.66 -12.75 2.88
N ASN A 254 -5.75 -13.37 3.30
CA ASN A 254 -6.54 -12.88 4.42
C ASN A 254 -5.79 -13.13 5.74
N VAL A 255 -5.86 -12.15 6.63
CA VAL A 255 -5.36 -12.28 7.99
C VAL A 255 -6.56 -12.31 8.94
N ASN A 256 -6.72 -13.39 9.67
CA ASN A 256 -7.82 -13.58 10.62
C ASN A 256 -7.24 -13.65 12.04
N ASN A 257 -7.48 -12.63 12.87
CA ASN A 257 -6.98 -12.56 14.24
C ASN A 257 -5.46 -12.84 14.35
N GLY A 258 -4.68 -12.28 13.43
CA GLY A 258 -3.23 -12.47 13.41
C GLY A 258 -2.74 -13.79 12.80
N TYR A 259 -3.61 -14.57 12.15
CA TYR A 259 -3.25 -15.82 11.46
C TYR A 259 -3.47 -15.70 9.95
N ALA A 260 -2.59 -16.27 9.18
CA ALA A 260 -2.67 -16.36 7.72
C ALA A 260 -2.12 -17.71 7.22
N VAL A 261 -2.59 -18.15 6.06
CA VAL A 261 -2.08 -19.33 5.35
C VAL A 261 -1.48 -18.85 4.02
N LEU A 262 -0.21 -19.18 3.78
CA LEU A 262 0.50 -18.83 2.56
C LEU A 262 0.15 -19.78 1.40
N PRO A 263 0.48 -19.43 0.13
CA PRO A 263 0.15 -20.26 -1.03
C PRO A 263 0.74 -21.66 -1.02
N ASP A 264 1.80 -21.90 -0.26
CA ASP A 264 2.42 -23.21 -0.08
C ASP A 264 1.82 -24.04 1.08
N GLY A 265 0.73 -23.54 1.70
CA GLY A 265 0.07 -24.16 2.84
C GLY A 265 0.73 -23.84 4.19
N THR A 266 1.78 -23.01 4.19
CA THR A 266 2.43 -22.63 5.45
C THR A 266 1.58 -21.68 6.28
N GLU A 267 1.34 -22.00 7.53
CA GLU A 267 0.72 -21.09 8.50
C GLU A 267 1.73 -20.07 9.03
N VAL A 268 1.25 -18.83 9.17
CA VAL A 268 1.95 -17.72 9.80
C VAL A 268 1.04 -17.09 10.84
N ARG A 269 1.60 -16.74 11.98
CA ARG A 269 0.86 -16.07 13.07
C ARG A 269 1.62 -14.85 13.60
N ALA A 270 0.90 -13.86 14.13
CA ALA A 270 1.42 -12.68 14.81
C ALA A 270 2.36 -13.04 15.98
#